data_d4d90c7480add4d28a6f3efadfb11285
#
_entry.id   d4d90c7480add4d28a6f3efadfb11285
#
_cell.length_a   1.000
_cell.length_b   1.000
_cell.length_c   1.000
_cell.angle_alpha   90.00
_cell.angle_beta   90.00
_cell.angle_gamma   90.00
#
_symmetry.space_group_name_H-M   'P 1'
#
loop_
_entity.id
_entity.type
_entity.pdbx_description
1 polymer ?
#
loop_
_entity_poly.entity_id
_entity_poly.type
_entity_poly.pdbx_seq_one_letter_code
_entity_poly.pdbx_strand_id
1 'polypeptide(L)'
;HIHQGNDLNIDPRRVTWQRCMDVNDRALRNVVTGLGGPAHGVPAETGFTITAASEIMAILGLATDLADLRKRLGDITVGYTYDQKPVTARELKAEGALTALMKDALNPNLVQTLGGVPALVHGGPFANIAHGCNTLLATQTALQYGDIVLSEAGFGADLGGEKFIDIKARFGDLNVDGAVVVATIRSQKYNGGQAREDLTNENLEALEKGIVNLERHVENLRKFGVKPVVALNLFYSDTEAEREFMRKWADDFGVALAEANVWEKGGEGAKELAETLLENLDGSAEPLYDPEDGIEASIEKVATEIYCADKVEYSSQARKDLNYIKDNGWDTLPVVISKTQYSFSDDPSQLGAPEGHTLHVRQLQPRTGAGFVVVLTGDVMTMPGLPKKPAANNIDVDGDGTISGLF
;
A
#
# COMPACT_ATOMS: atom_id res chain seq x y z
N HIS A 1 -2.18 13.89 -28.87
CA HIS A 1 -3.26 14.88 -28.91
C HIS A 1 -2.70 16.31 -28.93
N ILE A 2 -1.95 16.74 -27.91
CA ILE A 2 -1.42 18.11 -27.80
C ILE A 2 -0.63 18.53 -29.05
N HIS A 3 0.24 17.64 -29.57
CA HIS A 3 1.03 17.89 -30.79
C HIS A 3 0.21 17.93 -32.09
N GLN A 4 -0.95 17.26 -32.13
CA GLN A 4 -1.79 17.09 -33.30
C GLN A 4 -3.07 17.97 -33.29
N GLY A 5 -2.96 19.17 -32.81
CA GLY A 5 -4.06 20.17 -32.86
C GLY A 5 -4.65 20.54 -31.52
N ASN A 6 -4.57 19.67 -30.49
CA ASN A 6 -5.03 19.94 -29.11
C ASN A 6 -6.51 20.42 -29.01
N ASP A 7 -7.41 19.71 -29.70
CA ASP A 7 -8.85 20.05 -29.72
C ASP A 7 -9.51 20.08 -28.33
N LEU A 8 -8.93 19.34 -27.35
CA LEU A 8 -9.38 19.34 -25.95
C LEU A 8 -8.77 20.48 -25.12
N ASN A 9 -8.01 21.39 -25.74
CA ASN A 9 -7.41 22.56 -25.11
C ASN A 9 -6.56 22.23 -23.84
N ILE A 10 -5.85 21.10 -23.86
CA ILE A 10 -5.00 20.68 -22.72
C ILE A 10 -3.80 21.63 -22.59
N ASP A 11 -3.55 22.13 -21.37
CA ASP A 11 -2.31 22.84 -21.05
C ASP A 11 -1.14 21.82 -20.93
N PRO A 12 -0.12 21.88 -21.80
CA PRO A 12 1.02 20.94 -21.77
C PRO A 12 1.78 20.92 -20.44
N ARG A 13 1.66 21.98 -19.64
CA ARG A 13 2.28 22.11 -18.31
C ARG A 13 1.47 21.42 -17.20
N ARG A 14 0.25 20.95 -17.52
CA ARG A 14 -0.73 20.39 -16.58
C ARG A 14 -1.12 18.97 -16.94
N VAL A 15 -0.24 18.26 -17.62
CA VAL A 15 -0.38 16.80 -17.84
C VAL A 15 0.01 16.09 -16.55
N THR A 16 -0.95 15.38 -15.94
CA THR A 16 -0.78 14.71 -14.64
C THR A 16 -0.52 13.23 -14.76
N TRP A 17 -0.92 12.63 -15.88
CA TRP A 17 -0.73 11.21 -16.11
C TRP A 17 0.66 10.91 -16.65
N GLN A 18 1.53 10.42 -15.77
CA GLN A 18 2.93 10.12 -16.08
C GLN A 18 3.06 8.80 -16.86
N ARG A 19 4.17 8.66 -17.56
CA ARG A 19 4.57 7.40 -18.19
C ARG A 19 5.00 6.40 -17.14
N CYS A 20 4.75 5.10 -17.38
CA CYS A 20 5.25 4.02 -16.54
C CYS A 20 6.44 3.34 -17.18
N MET A 21 7.42 2.97 -16.36
CA MET A 21 8.54 2.13 -16.76
C MET A 21 8.97 1.27 -15.57
N ASP A 22 9.05 -0.04 -15.79
CA ASP A 22 9.36 -1.01 -14.75
C ASP A 22 10.89 -1.12 -14.53
N VAL A 23 11.47 -0.02 -14.11
CA VAL A 23 12.89 0.13 -13.79
C VAL A 23 13.08 0.98 -12.52
N ASN A 24 14.21 0.79 -11.85
CA ASN A 24 14.63 1.63 -10.73
C ASN A 24 15.66 2.66 -11.22
N ASP A 25 15.19 3.82 -11.67
CA ASP A 25 16.04 4.88 -12.19
C ASP A 25 15.61 6.26 -11.69
N ARG A 26 16.40 6.81 -10.76
CA ARG A 26 16.15 8.15 -10.20
C ARG A 26 16.23 9.28 -11.23
N ALA A 27 16.94 9.09 -12.34
CA ALA A 27 17.04 10.09 -13.40
C ALA A 27 15.74 10.28 -14.16
N LEU A 28 14.82 9.30 -14.07
CA LEU A 28 13.50 9.36 -14.71
C LEU A 28 12.45 10.11 -13.87
N ARG A 29 12.77 10.55 -12.65
CA ARG A 29 11.81 11.29 -11.80
C ARG A 29 11.38 12.61 -12.41
N ASN A 30 12.32 13.32 -13.02
CA ASN A 30 12.09 14.58 -13.72
C ASN A 30 12.85 14.56 -15.03
N VAL A 31 12.14 14.65 -16.14
CA VAL A 31 12.70 14.65 -17.49
C VAL A 31 12.05 15.75 -18.34
N VAL A 32 12.77 16.26 -19.31
CA VAL A 32 12.21 17.15 -20.34
C VAL A 32 11.98 16.32 -21.60
N THR A 33 10.76 16.33 -22.09
CA THR A 33 10.35 15.63 -23.32
C THR A 33 10.03 16.62 -24.44
N GLY A 34 9.90 16.14 -25.69
CA GLY A 34 9.52 16.97 -26.85
C GLY A 34 10.64 17.84 -27.40
N LEU A 35 11.92 17.57 -27.07
CA LEU A 35 13.08 18.25 -27.65
C LEU A 35 13.35 17.73 -29.07
N GLY A 36 14.01 18.56 -29.90
CA GLY A 36 14.39 18.20 -31.28
C GLY A 36 13.60 18.95 -32.37
N GLY A 37 12.82 19.94 -31.98
CA GLY A 37 12.06 20.82 -32.89
C GLY A 37 10.61 20.38 -33.09
N PRO A 38 9.86 21.09 -33.96
CA PRO A 38 8.41 20.97 -34.07
C PRO A 38 7.89 19.57 -34.40
N ALA A 39 8.69 18.73 -35.06
CA ALA A 39 8.32 17.37 -35.40
C ALA A 39 8.32 16.41 -34.20
N HIS A 40 8.91 16.79 -33.08
CA HIS A 40 9.15 15.92 -31.91
C HIS A 40 8.20 16.18 -30.73
N GLY A 41 7.22 17.09 -30.89
CA GLY A 41 6.22 17.40 -29.87
C GLY A 41 6.40 18.77 -29.25
N VAL A 42 5.72 18.98 -28.13
CA VAL A 42 5.80 20.22 -27.34
C VAL A 42 6.74 19.97 -26.16
N PRO A 43 7.81 20.78 -26.00
CA PRO A 43 8.69 20.65 -24.85
C PRO A 43 7.93 20.84 -23.55
N ALA A 44 8.03 19.84 -22.65
CA ALA A 44 7.43 19.88 -21.34
C ALA A 44 8.23 19.09 -20.32
N GLU A 45 8.24 19.53 -19.07
CA GLU A 45 8.72 18.76 -17.96
C GLU A 45 7.70 17.67 -17.59
N THR A 46 8.17 16.46 -17.33
CA THR A 46 7.37 15.31 -16.90
C THR A 46 8.23 14.37 -16.07
N GLY A 47 7.68 13.22 -15.72
CA GLY A 47 8.42 12.15 -15.03
C GLY A 47 7.87 10.78 -15.40
N PHE A 48 8.50 9.75 -14.85
CA PHE A 48 8.06 8.37 -14.95
C PHE A 48 7.74 7.84 -13.56
N THR A 49 6.77 6.93 -13.49
CA THR A 49 6.49 6.11 -12.31
C THR A 49 6.85 4.67 -12.59
N ILE A 50 7.19 3.90 -11.54
CA ILE A 50 7.28 2.45 -11.68
C ILE A 50 5.86 1.87 -11.81
N THR A 51 5.72 0.72 -12.46
CA THR A 51 4.42 0.09 -12.77
C THR A 51 3.52 -0.06 -11.54
N ALA A 52 4.07 -0.50 -10.40
CA ALA A 52 3.33 -0.68 -9.15
C ALA A 52 2.78 0.64 -8.54
N ALA A 53 3.34 1.80 -8.92
CA ALA A 53 2.90 3.12 -8.48
C ALA A 53 1.87 3.76 -9.43
N SER A 54 1.54 3.11 -10.53
CA SER A 54 0.62 3.65 -11.52
C SER A 54 -0.84 3.58 -11.07
N GLU A 55 -1.64 4.55 -11.52
CA GLU A 55 -3.08 4.49 -11.30
C GLU A 55 -3.72 3.27 -11.97
N ILE A 56 -3.17 2.81 -13.11
CA ILE A 56 -3.64 1.58 -13.78
C ILE A 56 -3.48 0.35 -12.90
N MET A 57 -2.38 0.24 -12.12
CA MET A 57 -2.22 -0.85 -11.15
C MET A 57 -3.27 -0.80 -10.05
N ALA A 58 -3.60 0.38 -9.54
CA ALA A 58 -4.66 0.56 -8.56
C ALA A 58 -6.05 0.22 -9.15
N ILE A 59 -6.31 0.64 -10.38
CA ILE A 59 -7.54 0.29 -11.12
C ILE A 59 -7.67 -1.22 -11.28
N LEU A 60 -6.60 -1.90 -11.71
CA LEU A 60 -6.59 -3.37 -11.82
C LEU A 60 -6.92 -4.04 -10.49
N GLY A 61 -6.41 -3.48 -9.39
CA GLY A 61 -6.68 -3.97 -8.03
C GLY A 61 -8.13 -3.86 -7.60
N LEU A 62 -8.87 -2.88 -8.12
CA LEU A 62 -10.24 -2.57 -7.71
C LEU A 62 -11.30 -2.93 -8.75
N ALA A 63 -10.91 -3.24 -9.98
CA ALA A 63 -11.84 -3.63 -11.05
C ALA A 63 -12.49 -4.97 -10.74
N THR A 64 -13.80 -5.06 -10.98
CA THR A 64 -14.62 -6.25 -10.74
C THR A 64 -14.85 -7.09 -12.00
N ASP A 65 -14.83 -6.45 -13.15
CA ASP A 65 -14.98 -7.10 -14.46
C ASP A 65 -14.39 -6.22 -15.60
N LEU A 66 -14.50 -6.69 -16.82
CA LEU A 66 -13.98 -5.98 -18.00
C LEU A 66 -14.72 -4.66 -18.27
N ALA A 67 -16.00 -4.56 -17.96
CA ALA A 67 -16.81 -3.35 -18.16
C ALA A 67 -16.44 -2.28 -17.13
N ASP A 68 -16.28 -2.67 -15.87
CA ASP A 68 -15.79 -1.79 -14.79
C ASP A 68 -14.35 -1.36 -15.06
N LEU A 69 -13.46 -2.28 -15.48
CA LEU A 69 -12.09 -1.95 -15.89
C LEU A 69 -12.10 -0.85 -16.98
N ARG A 70 -12.91 -1.02 -18.04
CA ARG A 70 -13.03 -0.03 -19.12
C ARG A 70 -13.55 1.31 -18.62
N LYS A 71 -14.55 1.29 -17.74
CA LYS A 71 -15.11 2.51 -17.14
C LYS A 71 -14.01 3.25 -16.37
N ARG A 72 -13.34 2.58 -15.45
CA ARG A 72 -12.27 3.16 -14.61
C ARG A 72 -11.11 3.69 -15.44
N LEU A 73 -10.64 2.94 -16.45
CA LEU A 73 -9.59 3.41 -17.36
C LEU A 73 -10.00 4.66 -18.12
N GLY A 74 -11.28 4.77 -18.49
CA GLY A 74 -11.83 5.96 -19.13
C GLY A 74 -11.90 7.18 -18.22
N ASP A 75 -12.07 6.97 -16.93
CA ASP A 75 -12.24 8.01 -15.93
C ASP A 75 -10.90 8.57 -15.38
N ILE A 76 -9.76 8.02 -15.80
CA ILE A 76 -8.43 8.55 -15.45
C ILE A 76 -8.33 10.01 -15.92
N THR A 77 -8.02 10.93 -15.00
CA THR A 77 -7.67 12.31 -15.33
C THR A 77 -6.25 12.37 -15.88
N VAL A 78 -6.11 12.69 -17.17
CA VAL A 78 -4.83 12.72 -17.87
C VAL A 78 -4.12 14.07 -17.79
N GLY A 79 -4.85 15.11 -17.48
CA GLY A 79 -4.35 16.48 -17.38
C GLY A 79 -5.49 17.49 -17.31
N TYR A 80 -5.15 18.75 -17.46
CA TYR A 80 -6.11 19.86 -17.34
C TYR A 80 -6.03 20.80 -18.52
N THR A 81 -7.17 21.41 -18.87
CA THR A 81 -7.24 22.50 -19.86
C THR A 81 -6.55 23.76 -19.35
N TYR A 82 -6.34 24.76 -20.23
CA TYR A 82 -5.89 26.10 -19.83
C TYR A 82 -6.85 26.74 -18.81
N ASP A 83 -8.15 26.41 -18.86
CA ASP A 83 -9.17 26.86 -17.90
C ASP A 83 -9.25 25.95 -16.65
N GLN A 84 -8.28 25.07 -16.44
CA GLN A 84 -8.15 24.19 -15.29
C GLN A 84 -9.27 23.14 -15.14
N LYS A 85 -9.98 22.80 -16.21
CA LYS A 85 -10.94 21.70 -16.22
C LYS A 85 -10.21 20.37 -16.43
N PRO A 86 -10.59 19.30 -15.70
CA PRO A 86 -9.99 17.98 -15.91
C PRO A 86 -10.33 17.47 -17.32
N VAL A 87 -9.37 16.75 -17.90
CA VAL A 87 -9.55 16.00 -19.14
C VAL A 87 -9.29 14.53 -18.85
N THR A 88 -10.20 13.68 -19.30
CA THR A 88 -10.16 12.25 -19.03
C THR A 88 -9.58 11.43 -20.18
N ALA A 89 -9.17 10.19 -19.91
CA ALA A 89 -8.75 9.24 -20.94
C ALA A 89 -9.90 8.92 -21.91
N ARG A 90 -11.15 9.01 -21.47
CA ARG A 90 -12.36 8.83 -22.30
C ARG A 90 -12.50 9.95 -23.35
N GLU A 91 -12.25 11.19 -22.97
CA GLU A 91 -12.27 12.32 -23.91
C GLU A 91 -11.16 12.21 -24.96
N LEU A 92 -10.02 11.61 -24.58
CA LEU A 92 -8.97 11.23 -25.54
C LEU A 92 -9.34 10.01 -26.40
N LYS A 93 -10.45 9.32 -26.12
CA LYS A 93 -10.88 8.05 -26.74
C LYS A 93 -9.84 6.93 -26.56
N ALA A 94 -9.13 6.93 -25.44
CA ALA A 94 -8.04 5.99 -25.17
C ALA A 94 -8.51 4.74 -24.38
N GLU A 95 -9.68 4.79 -23.74
CA GLU A 95 -10.17 3.74 -22.85
C GLU A 95 -10.30 2.37 -23.54
N GLY A 96 -10.68 2.34 -24.82
CA GLY A 96 -10.79 1.10 -25.58
C GLY A 96 -9.43 0.42 -25.80
N ALA A 97 -8.41 1.20 -26.18
CA ALA A 97 -7.05 0.71 -26.36
C ALA A 97 -6.42 0.25 -25.05
N LEU A 98 -6.62 1.03 -23.97
CA LEU A 98 -6.17 0.66 -22.63
C LEU A 98 -6.81 -0.66 -22.16
N THR A 99 -8.12 -0.81 -22.36
CA THR A 99 -8.84 -2.04 -22.00
C THR A 99 -8.34 -3.24 -22.80
N ALA A 100 -8.08 -3.07 -24.09
CA ALA A 100 -7.56 -4.12 -24.95
C ALA A 100 -6.19 -4.61 -24.47
N LEU A 101 -5.31 -3.71 -24.02
CA LEU A 101 -4.00 -4.05 -23.46
C LEU A 101 -4.11 -4.75 -22.10
N MET A 102 -5.10 -4.38 -21.28
CA MET A 102 -5.29 -4.90 -19.93
C MET A 102 -6.20 -6.14 -19.86
N LYS A 103 -6.83 -6.53 -20.95
CA LYS A 103 -7.83 -7.60 -21.00
C LYS A 103 -7.34 -8.91 -20.37
N ASP A 104 -6.14 -9.35 -20.73
CA ASP A 104 -5.58 -10.61 -20.24
C ASP A 104 -5.00 -10.44 -18.81
N ALA A 105 -4.51 -9.24 -18.49
CA ALA A 105 -4.03 -8.91 -17.14
C ALA A 105 -5.14 -8.89 -16.08
N LEU A 106 -6.40 -8.81 -16.48
CA LEU A 106 -7.54 -8.85 -15.56
C LEU A 106 -7.73 -10.25 -14.94
N ASN A 107 -7.19 -11.30 -15.54
CA ASN A 107 -7.32 -12.66 -15.05
C ASN A 107 -6.26 -12.97 -13.98
N PRO A 108 -6.65 -13.35 -12.73
CA PRO A 108 -5.70 -13.77 -11.71
C PRO A 108 -4.85 -14.96 -12.14
N ASN A 109 -3.58 -14.98 -11.75
CA ASN A 109 -2.69 -16.12 -11.97
C ASN A 109 -2.91 -17.14 -10.84
N LEU A 110 -3.39 -18.32 -11.18
CA LEU A 110 -3.49 -19.44 -10.26
C LEU A 110 -2.16 -20.20 -10.20
N VAL A 111 -1.58 -20.29 -9.02
CA VAL A 111 -0.36 -21.05 -8.74
C VAL A 111 -0.61 -22.04 -7.62
N GLN A 112 0.17 -23.11 -7.58
CA GLN A 112 0.15 -24.07 -6.49
C GLN A 112 1.37 -23.86 -5.60
N THR A 113 1.16 -23.73 -4.29
CA THR A 113 2.24 -23.65 -3.31
C THR A 113 2.94 -25.01 -3.15
N LEU A 114 4.12 -25.00 -2.55
CA LEU A 114 4.85 -26.26 -2.25
C LEU A 114 4.03 -27.18 -1.32
N GLY A 115 3.18 -26.63 -0.47
CA GLY A 115 2.27 -27.39 0.39
C GLY A 115 0.99 -27.88 -0.31
N GLY A 116 0.84 -27.63 -1.63
CA GLY A 116 -0.33 -28.06 -2.40
C GLY A 116 -1.56 -27.16 -2.29
N VAL A 117 -1.43 -26.02 -1.61
CA VAL A 117 -2.54 -25.05 -1.46
C VAL A 117 -2.59 -24.13 -2.69
N PRO A 118 -3.77 -23.91 -3.31
CA PRO A 118 -3.89 -22.97 -4.41
C PRO A 118 -3.70 -21.52 -3.92
N ALA A 119 -3.04 -20.71 -4.73
CA ALA A 119 -2.85 -19.29 -4.49
C ALA A 119 -3.13 -18.47 -5.75
N LEU A 120 -3.87 -17.37 -5.60
CA LEU A 120 -4.15 -16.42 -6.67
C LEU A 120 -3.20 -15.22 -6.54
N VAL A 121 -2.28 -15.08 -7.49
CA VAL A 121 -1.33 -13.96 -7.56
C VAL A 121 -1.84 -12.95 -8.58
N HIS A 122 -2.18 -11.75 -8.12
CA HIS A 122 -2.81 -10.77 -8.99
C HIS A 122 -2.68 -9.34 -8.49
N GLY A 123 -2.16 -8.44 -9.33
CA GLY A 123 -1.90 -7.04 -8.99
C GLY A 123 -0.72 -6.90 -8.02
N GLY A 124 -0.35 -5.66 -7.71
CA GLY A 124 0.76 -5.35 -6.81
C GLY A 124 0.89 -3.84 -6.58
N PRO A 125 -0.21 -3.14 -6.21
CA PRO A 125 -0.12 -1.71 -5.92
C PRO A 125 0.67 -1.45 -4.64
N PHE A 126 1.43 -0.34 -4.59
CA PHE A 126 2.15 0.04 -3.38
C PHE A 126 1.19 0.43 -2.24
N ALA A 127 1.41 -0.11 -1.03
CA ALA A 127 0.57 0.16 0.13
C ALA A 127 0.69 1.59 0.68
N ASN A 128 1.70 2.34 0.31
CA ASN A 128 1.88 3.73 0.74
C ASN A 128 1.29 4.76 -0.24
N ILE A 129 0.84 4.37 -1.44
CA ILE A 129 0.24 5.26 -2.45
C ILE A 129 -1.03 4.68 -3.10
N ALA A 130 -1.41 3.48 -2.75
CA ALA A 130 -2.62 2.79 -3.17
C ALA A 130 -3.08 1.84 -2.05
N HIS A 131 -3.99 0.91 -2.34
CA HIS A 131 -4.53 0.00 -1.32
C HIS A 131 -3.59 -1.14 -0.88
N GLY A 132 -2.49 -1.39 -1.60
CA GLY A 132 -1.37 -2.24 -1.13
C GLY A 132 -1.70 -3.70 -0.90
N CYS A 133 -2.66 -4.25 -1.61
CA CYS A 133 -3.05 -5.65 -1.50
C CYS A 133 -3.46 -6.22 -2.87
N ASN A 134 -3.64 -7.50 -2.91
CA ASN A 134 -4.09 -8.24 -4.08
C ASN A 134 -5.48 -7.73 -4.56
N THR A 135 -5.89 -8.09 -5.75
CA THR A 135 -7.09 -7.55 -6.40
C THR A 135 -8.39 -8.03 -5.77
N LEU A 136 -9.46 -7.25 -5.94
CA LEU A 136 -10.82 -7.65 -5.60
C LEU A 136 -11.22 -8.93 -6.33
N LEU A 137 -10.95 -8.99 -7.64
CA LEU A 137 -11.33 -10.14 -8.47
C LEU A 137 -10.67 -11.43 -7.99
N ALA A 138 -9.38 -11.39 -7.60
CA ALA A 138 -8.70 -12.56 -7.04
C ALA A 138 -9.32 -13.00 -5.71
N THR A 139 -9.62 -12.06 -4.80
CA THR A 139 -10.24 -12.36 -3.52
C THR A 139 -11.64 -12.91 -3.69
N GLN A 140 -12.49 -12.27 -4.51
CA GLN A 140 -13.83 -12.73 -4.80
C GLN A 140 -13.84 -14.11 -5.48
N THR A 141 -12.87 -14.36 -6.37
CA THR A 141 -12.70 -15.68 -6.99
C THR A 141 -12.31 -16.73 -5.95
N ALA A 142 -11.36 -16.41 -5.07
CA ALA A 142 -10.95 -17.34 -4.01
C ALA A 142 -12.10 -17.69 -3.06
N LEU A 143 -12.94 -16.72 -2.69
CA LEU A 143 -14.12 -16.91 -1.85
C LEU A 143 -15.20 -17.82 -2.47
N GLN A 144 -15.19 -17.99 -3.80
CA GLN A 144 -16.11 -18.95 -4.47
C GLN A 144 -15.64 -20.39 -4.38
N TYR A 145 -14.36 -20.63 -4.10
CA TYR A 145 -13.76 -21.97 -4.13
C TYR A 145 -13.17 -22.42 -2.80
N GLY A 146 -12.94 -21.51 -1.86
CA GLY A 146 -12.36 -21.81 -0.55
C GLY A 146 -13.30 -21.48 0.59
N ASP A 147 -13.34 -22.35 1.60
CA ASP A 147 -14.09 -22.10 2.84
C ASP A 147 -13.40 -21.00 3.69
N ILE A 148 -12.08 -20.90 3.55
CA ILE A 148 -11.25 -19.87 4.20
C ILE A 148 -10.34 -19.26 3.14
N VAL A 149 -10.32 -17.95 3.07
CA VAL A 149 -9.45 -17.18 2.17
C VAL A 149 -8.54 -16.27 2.97
N LEU A 150 -7.24 -16.43 2.78
CA LEU A 150 -6.22 -15.55 3.34
C LEU A 150 -5.78 -14.57 2.26
N SER A 151 -5.69 -13.30 2.60
CA SER A 151 -5.14 -12.26 1.74
C SER A 151 -4.11 -11.45 2.52
N GLU A 152 -3.16 -10.84 1.82
CA GLU A 152 -2.18 -9.98 2.45
C GLU A 152 -2.59 -8.51 2.41
N ALA A 153 -2.03 -7.72 3.33
CA ALA A 153 -2.05 -6.28 3.32
C ALA A 153 -0.62 -5.77 3.52
N GLY A 154 -0.15 -4.91 2.63
CA GLY A 154 1.25 -4.48 2.61
C GLY A 154 1.63 -3.60 3.79
N PHE A 155 2.84 -3.78 4.32
CA PHE A 155 3.38 -3.06 5.48
C PHE A 155 2.61 -3.35 6.78
N GLY A 156 2.41 -2.34 7.65
CA GLY A 156 1.72 -2.48 8.92
C GLY A 156 0.20 -2.28 8.82
N ALA A 157 -0.48 -2.51 9.95
CA ALA A 157 -1.92 -2.31 10.06
C ALA A 157 -2.33 -0.84 9.85
N ASP A 158 -1.41 0.09 10.05
CA ASP A 158 -1.57 1.53 9.85
C ASP A 158 -1.51 1.97 8.37
N LEU A 159 -1.04 1.12 7.48
CA LEU A 159 -0.96 1.35 6.04
C LEU A 159 -1.81 0.34 5.27
N GLY A 160 -1.30 -0.87 5.07
CA GLY A 160 -2.00 -1.88 4.30
C GLY A 160 -3.25 -2.41 5.00
N GLY A 161 -3.22 -2.58 6.31
CA GLY A 161 -4.39 -3.03 7.09
C GLY A 161 -5.55 -2.03 7.02
N GLU A 162 -5.26 -0.74 7.26
CA GLU A 162 -6.24 0.35 7.11
C GLU A 162 -6.81 0.38 5.70
N LYS A 163 -5.95 0.40 4.67
CA LYS A 163 -6.40 0.50 3.27
C LYS A 163 -7.10 -0.78 2.77
N PHE A 164 -6.78 -1.92 3.35
CA PHE A 164 -7.53 -3.14 3.06
C PHE A 164 -9.00 -2.98 3.44
N ILE A 165 -9.28 -2.41 4.61
CA ILE A 165 -10.64 -2.23 5.12
C ILE A 165 -11.29 -0.99 4.50
N ASP A 166 -10.66 0.18 4.59
CA ASP A 166 -11.24 1.45 4.16
C ASP A 166 -11.33 1.61 2.63
N ILE A 167 -10.50 0.88 1.87
CA ILE A 167 -10.51 0.94 0.39
C ILE A 167 -10.99 -0.39 -0.20
N LYS A 168 -10.21 -1.47 -0.08
CA LYS A 168 -10.49 -2.70 -0.80
C LYS A 168 -11.79 -3.38 -0.34
N ALA A 169 -11.97 -3.56 0.95
CA ALA A 169 -13.17 -4.20 1.50
C ALA A 169 -14.41 -3.34 1.23
N ARG A 170 -14.30 -2.02 1.39
CA ARG A 170 -15.37 -1.06 1.04
C ARG A 170 -15.80 -1.17 -0.43
N PHE A 171 -14.86 -1.16 -1.39
CA PHE A 171 -15.19 -1.24 -2.82
C PHE A 171 -15.72 -2.62 -3.22
N GLY A 172 -15.32 -3.67 -2.53
CA GLY A 172 -15.67 -5.05 -2.84
C GLY A 172 -16.82 -5.62 -2.01
N ASP A 173 -17.37 -4.87 -1.06
CA ASP A 173 -18.32 -5.34 -0.07
C ASP A 173 -17.84 -6.65 0.59
N LEU A 174 -16.56 -6.65 1.01
CA LEU A 174 -15.90 -7.81 1.60
C LEU A 174 -16.04 -7.78 3.12
N ASN A 175 -16.52 -8.88 3.71
CA ASN A 175 -16.38 -9.08 5.14
C ASN A 175 -14.97 -9.54 5.50
N VAL A 176 -14.41 -9.04 6.61
CA VAL A 176 -13.12 -9.46 7.15
C VAL A 176 -13.36 -10.05 8.54
N ASP A 177 -13.27 -11.38 8.63
CA ASP A 177 -13.62 -12.12 9.84
C ASP A 177 -12.49 -12.15 10.88
N GLY A 178 -11.23 -11.95 10.44
CA GLY A 178 -10.08 -11.97 11.31
C GLY A 178 -8.85 -11.35 10.67
N ALA A 179 -7.82 -11.10 11.45
CA ALA A 179 -6.54 -10.57 10.98
C ALA A 179 -5.36 -11.24 11.69
N VAL A 180 -4.28 -11.46 10.95
CA VAL A 180 -3.00 -11.91 11.49
C VAL A 180 -2.01 -10.76 11.45
N VAL A 181 -1.46 -10.39 12.62
CA VAL A 181 -0.37 -9.42 12.74
C VAL A 181 0.94 -10.19 12.83
N VAL A 182 1.73 -10.13 11.77
CA VAL A 182 3.05 -10.76 11.77
C VAL A 182 4.04 -9.88 12.53
N ALA A 183 4.57 -10.39 13.63
CA ALA A 183 5.55 -9.72 14.46
C ALA A 183 6.86 -10.52 14.54
N THR A 184 7.97 -9.83 14.72
CA THR A 184 9.27 -10.43 14.98
C THR A 184 9.90 -9.80 16.22
N ILE A 185 10.63 -10.56 16.99
CA ILE A 185 11.41 -10.04 18.14
C ILE A 185 12.38 -8.95 17.67
N ARG A 186 13.00 -9.13 16.51
CA ARG A 186 13.91 -8.14 15.91
C ARG A 186 13.22 -6.80 15.64
N SER A 187 11.99 -6.80 15.11
CA SER A 187 11.25 -5.56 14.83
C SER A 187 10.91 -4.81 16.12
N GLN A 188 10.55 -5.54 17.19
CA GLN A 188 10.25 -4.90 18.47
C GLN A 188 11.53 -4.33 19.11
N LYS A 189 12.64 -5.08 19.11
CA LYS A 189 13.94 -4.55 19.59
C LYS A 189 14.38 -3.30 18.82
N TYR A 190 14.20 -3.29 17.50
CA TYR A 190 14.49 -2.11 16.68
C TYR A 190 13.63 -0.91 17.06
N ASN A 191 12.33 -1.11 17.25
CA ASN A 191 11.41 -0.06 17.72
C ASN A 191 11.74 0.39 19.16
N GLY A 192 12.38 -0.44 19.97
CA GLY A 192 12.91 -0.09 21.27
C GLY A 192 14.29 0.56 21.28
N GLY A 193 14.82 0.86 20.08
CA GLY A 193 16.07 1.63 19.90
C GLY A 193 17.33 0.79 19.76
N GLN A 194 17.24 -0.54 19.62
CA GLN A 194 18.43 -1.37 19.37
C GLN A 194 18.95 -1.15 17.94
N ALA A 195 20.27 -1.02 17.79
CA ALA A 195 20.92 -0.85 16.49
C ALA A 195 20.69 -2.06 15.58
N ARG A 196 20.59 -1.83 14.26
CA ARG A 196 20.28 -2.89 13.29
C ARG A 196 21.31 -4.02 13.26
N GLU A 197 22.58 -3.69 13.44
CA GLU A 197 23.71 -4.63 13.50
C GLU A 197 23.66 -5.55 14.72
N ASP A 198 22.96 -5.14 15.80
CA ASP A 198 22.89 -5.86 17.06
C ASP A 198 21.58 -6.63 17.28
N LEU A 199 20.65 -6.60 16.32
CA LEU A 199 19.32 -7.20 16.48
C LEU A 199 19.31 -8.72 16.71
N THR A 200 20.41 -9.40 16.44
CA THR A 200 20.59 -10.84 16.74
C THR A 200 21.00 -11.10 18.19
N ASN A 201 21.41 -10.07 18.94
CA ASN A 201 21.76 -10.19 20.36
C ASN A 201 20.50 -10.09 21.23
N GLU A 202 20.44 -10.89 22.30
CA GLU A 202 19.36 -10.81 23.28
C GLU A 202 19.31 -9.41 23.92
N ASN A 203 18.10 -8.82 24.00
CA ASN A 203 17.91 -7.55 24.66
C ASN A 203 16.45 -7.34 25.10
N LEU A 204 16.15 -7.81 26.31
CA LEU A 204 14.80 -7.69 26.88
C LEU A 204 14.40 -6.24 27.15
N GLU A 205 15.33 -5.35 27.48
CA GLU A 205 15.03 -3.94 27.72
C GLU A 205 14.56 -3.24 26.42
N ALA A 206 15.25 -3.50 25.30
CA ALA A 206 14.83 -2.96 24.02
C ALA A 206 13.50 -3.58 23.56
N LEU A 207 13.30 -4.87 23.82
CA LEU A 207 12.05 -5.56 23.49
C LEU A 207 10.87 -4.96 24.27
N GLU A 208 11.02 -4.74 25.59
CA GLU A 208 10.01 -4.11 26.45
C GLU A 208 9.70 -2.69 26.00
N LYS A 209 10.70 -1.91 25.63
CA LYS A 209 10.48 -0.54 25.12
C LYS A 209 9.78 -0.50 23.76
N GLY A 210 10.04 -1.48 22.92
CA GLY A 210 9.55 -1.47 21.54
C GLY A 210 8.21 -2.14 21.33
N ILE A 211 7.72 -2.93 22.32
CA ILE A 211 6.47 -3.67 22.22
C ILE A 211 5.25 -2.76 21.95
N VAL A 212 5.30 -1.52 22.38
CA VAL A 212 4.26 -0.50 22.14
C VAL A 212 3.94 -0.31 20.65
N ASN A 213 4.89 -0.62 19.77
CA ASN A 213 4.66 -0.61 18.33
C ASN A 213 3.67 -1.71 17.91
N LEU A 214 3.85 -2.93 18.43
CA LEU A 214 2.94 -4.04 18.18
C LEU A 214 1.58 -3.80 18.84
N GLU A 215 1.55 -3.27 20.06
CA GLU A 215 0.31 -2.89 20.75
C GLU A 215 -0.54 -1.96 19.87
N ARG A 216 0.07 -0.92 19.30
CA ARG A 216 -0.62 0.02 18.41
C ARG A 216 -1.17 -0.65 17.14
N HIS A 217 -0.44 -1.59 16.53
CA HIS A 217 -0.96 -2.33 15.38
C HIS A 217 -2.16 -3.22 15.75
N VAL A 218 -2.12 -3.86 16.91
CA VAL A 218 -3.24 -4.66 17.44
C VAL A 218 -4.45 -3.77 17.75
N GLU A 219 -4.24 -2.63 18.42
CA GLU A 219 -5.31 -1.67 18.75
C GLU A 219 -5.96 -1.10 17.49
N ASN A 220 -5.16 -0.76 16.47
CA ASN A 220 -5.68 -0.25 15.21
C ASN A 220 -6.64 -1.25 14.54
N LEU A 221 -6.32 -2.54 14.53
CA LEU A 221 -7.22 -3.56 13.99
C LEU A 221 -8.48 -3.74 14.84
N ARG A 222 -8.35 -3.64 16.17
CA ARG A 222 -9.51 -3.68 17.08
C ARG A 222 -10.50 -2.53 16.82
N LYS A 223 -10.00 -1.34 16.42
CA LYS A 223 -10.86 -0.19 16.05
C LYS A 223 -11.74 -0.45 14.85
N PHE A 224 -11.30 -1.31 13.94
CA PHE A 224 -12.12 -1.77 12.80
C PHE A 224 -13.11 -2.89 13.16
N GLY A 225 -13.13 -3.37 14.41
CA GLY A 225 -13.99 -4.47 14.84
C GLY A 225 -13.42 -5.88 14.60
N VAL A 226 -12.16 -5.98 14.22
CA VAL A 226 -11.49 -7.27 13.98
C VAL A 226 -10.75 -7.73 15.23
N LYS A 227 -10.79 -9.03 15.53
CA LYS A 227 -9.93 -9.65 16.55
C LYS A 227 -8.61 -10.10 15.93
N PRO A 228 -7.49 -9.40 16.17
CA PRO A 228 -6.21 -9.81 15.63
C PRO A 228 -5.60 -10.97 16.41
N VAL A 229 -4.91 -11.86 15.68
CA VAL A 229 -4.01 -12.88 16.22
C VAL A 229 -2.58 -12.46 15.88
N VAL A 230 -1.68 -12.47 16.86
CA VAL A 230 -0.26 -12.18 16.63
C VAL A 230 0.45 -13.45 16.21
N ALA A 231 1.03 -13.45 15.02
CA ALA A 231 1.96 -14.48 14.57
C ALA A 231 3.39 -14.05 14.93
N LEU A 232 3.96 -14.66 15.94
CA LEU A 232 5.36 -14.45 16.28
C LEU A 232 6.23 -15.26 15.30
N ASN A 233 6.73 -14.58 14.26
CA ASN A 233 7.59 -15.19 13.25
C ASN A 233 8.99 -15.39 13.80
N LEU A 234 9.36 -16.64 14.09
CA LEU A 234 10.58 -17.01 14.78
C LEU A 234 11.81 -16.98 13.88
N PHE A 235 12.91 -16.50 14.46
CA PHE A 235 14.24 -16.56 13.88
C PHE A 235 15.17 -17.38 14.76
N TYR A 236 16.22 -17.97 14.16
CA TYR A 236 17.22 -18.78 14.85
C TYR A 236 17.95 -18.05 16.00
N SER A 237 17.95 -16.71 15.96
CA SER A 237 18.60 -15.87 16.99
C SER A 237 17.67 -15.50 18.14
N ASP A 238 16.39 -15.84 18.07
CA ASP A 238 15.43 -15.49 19.11
C ASP A 238 15.63 -16.39 20.33
N THR A 239 15.91 -15.79 21.48
CA THR A 239 16.17 -16.54 22.71
C THR A 239 14.88 -16.95 23.40
N GLU A 240 14.95 -17.98 24.25
CA GLU A 240 13.78 -18.42 25.01
C GLU A 240 13.27 -17.33 25.96
N ALA A 241 14.18 -16.54 26.54
CA ALA A 241 13.79 -15.41 27.40
C ALA A 241 12.98 -14.34 26.64
N GLU A 242 13.37 -14.03 25.41
CA GLU A 242 12.65 -13.10 24.55
C GLU A 242 11.28 -13.66 24.11
N ARG A 243 11.21 -14.94 23.81
CA ARG A 243 9.96 -15.63 23.46
C ARG A 243 9.00 -15.71 24.66
N GLU A 244 9.51 -16.02 25.85
CA GLU A 244 8.73 -16.02 27.10
C GLU A 244 8.15 -14.62 27.39
N PHE A 245 8.97 -13.57 27.19
CA PHE A 245 8.50 -12.17 27.29
C PHE A 245 7.31 -11.93 26.36
N MET A 246 7.40 -12.35 25.09
CA MET A 246 6.32 -12.15 24.11
C MET A 246 5.04 -12.90 24.48
N ARG A 247 5.15 -14.14 24.97
CA ARG A 247 3.99 -14.91 25.44
C ARG A 247 3.30 -14.23 26.62
N LYS A 248 4.10 -13.84 27.64
CA LYS A 248 3.58 -13.15 28.82
C LYS A 248 2.93 -11.81 28.47
N TRP A 249 3.58 -11.03 27.60
CA TRP A 249 3.01 -9.79 27.12
C TRP A 249 1.66 -10.01 26.43
N ALA A 250 1.53 -11.00 25.57
CA ALA A 250 0.29 -11.30 24.87
C ALA A 250 -0.85 -11.66 25.83
N ASP A 251 -0.56 -12.48 26.86
CA ASP A 251 -1.51 -12.81 27.92
C ASP A 251 -1.94 -11.57 28.70
N ASP A 252 -0.99 -10.73 29.12
CA ASP A 252 -1.25 -9.51 29.90
C ASP A 252 -2.02 -8.47 29.07
N PHE A 253 -1.71 -8.34 27.78
CA PHE A 253 -2.36 -7.42 26.83
C PHE A 253 -3.72 -7.94 26.32
N GLY A 254 -3.99 -9.22 26.52
CA GLY A 254 -5.22 -9.87 26.10
C GLY A 254 -5.34 -10.00 24.57
N VAL A 255 -4.30 -10.46 23.91
CA VAL A 255 -4.28 -10.79 22.49
C VAL A 255 -3.83 -12.22 22.27
N ALA A 256 -4.47 -12.95 21.37
CA ALA A 256 -4.03 -14.28 20.99
C ALA A 256 -2.69 -14.21 20.27
N LEU A 257 -1.74 -15.05 20.67
CA LEU A 257 -0.41 -15.16 20.06
C LEU A 257 -0.11 -16.61 19.75
N ALA A 258 0.41 -16.87 18.55
CA ALA A 258 0.96 -18.17 18.18
C ALA A 258 2.36 -18.00 17.58
N GLU A 259 3.25 -18.92 17.93
CA GLU A 259 4.60 -18.98 17.35
C GLU A 259 4.55 -19.61 15.95
N ALA A 260 5.19 -18.96 14.99
CA ALA A 260 5.24 -19.41 13.61
C ALA A 260 6.71 -19.68 13.19
N ASN A 261 7.05 -20.95 13.02
CA ASN A 261 8.38 -21.39 12.55
C ASN A 261 8.28 -21.93 11.11
N VAL A 262 7.75 -21.11 10.21
CA VAL A 262 7.48 -21.53 8.82
C VAL A 262 8.74 -21.64 7.98
N TRP A 263 9.80 -20.91 8.32
CA TRP A 263 11.08 -20.98 7.62
C TRP A 263 11.72 -22.37 7.74
N GLU A 264 11.73 -22.94 8.93
CA GLU A 264 12.36 -24.24 9.21
C GLU A 264 11.43 -25.42 8.90
N LYS A 265 10.13 -25.27 9.25
CA LYS A 265 9.17 -26.39 9.28
C LYS A 265 8.10 -26.33 8.18
N GLY A 266 8.14 -25.31 7.33
CA GLY A 266 7.09 -25.13 6.31
C GLY A 266 5.70 -25.00 6.95
N GLY A 267 4.69 -25.60 6.33
CA GLY A 267 3.30 -25.54 6.80
C GLY A 267 3.08 -26.08 8.23
N GLU A 268 3.82 -27.09 8.64
CA GLU A 268 3.75 -27.62 10.02
C GLU A 268 4.14 -26.56 11.06
N GLY A 269 5.04 -25.63 10.71
CA GLY A 269 5.42 -24.51 11.55
C GLY A 269 4.37 -23.42 11.75
N ALA A 270 3.26 -23.48 11.00
CA ALA A 270 2.12 -22.55 11.11
C ALA A 270 0.85 -23.20 11.67
N LYS A 271 0.90 -24.46 12.09
CA LYS A 271 -0.30 -25.20 12.50
C LYS A 271 -0.98 -24.58 13.73
N GLU A 272 -0.20 -24.26 14.74
CA GLU A 272 -0.69 -23.58 15.95
C GLU A 272 -1.32 -22.21 15.60
N LEU A 273 -0.68 -21.45 14.71
CA LEU A 273 -1.22 -20.17 14.22
C LEU A 273 -2.57 -20.37 13.52
N ALA A 274 -2.70 -21.40 12.69
CA ALA A 274 -3.95 -21.69 12.00
C ALA A 274 -5.07 -22.07 12.98
N GLU A 275 -4.78 -22.91 13.96
CA GLU A 275 -5.73 -23.31 15.02
C GLU A 275 -6.16 -22.07 15.83
N THR A 276 -5.19 -21.27 16.28
CA THR A 276 -5.47 -20.03 17.04
C THR A 276 -6.30 -19.03 16.22
N LEU A 277 -6.00 -18.89 14.93
CA LEU A 277 -6.78 -18.00 14.06
C LEU A 277 -8.23 -18.47 13.93
N LEU A 278 -8.46 -19.76 13.71
CA LEU A 278 -9.82 -20.32 13.59
C LEU A 278 -10.67 -20.08 14.83
N GLU A 279 -10.10 -20.07 16.02
CA GLU A 279 -10.79 -19.77 17.27
C GLU A 279 -11.15 -18.27 17.43
N ASN A 280 -10.58 -17.40 16.57
CA ASN A 280 -10.73 -15.94 16.64
C ASN A 280 -11.36 -15.32 15.37
N LEU A 281 -12.05 -16.13 14.53
CA LEU A 281 -12.76 -15.67 13.33
C LEU A 281 -14.21 -15.24 13.63
N ASP A 282 -14.40 -14.29 14.53
CA ASP A 282 -15.72 -13.77 14.89
C ASP A 282 -15.82 -12.24 14.68
N GLY A 283 -14.88 -11.68 13.93
CA GLY A 283 -14.84 -10.27 13.58
C GLY A 283 -15.79 -9.91 12.45
N SER A 284 -16.10 -8.64 12.36
CA SER A 284 -16.75 -8.02 11.20
C SER A 284 -16.14 -6.64 11.08
N ALA A 285 -15.27 -6.45 10.08
CA ALA A 285 -14.59 -5.18 9.91
C ALA A 285 -15.55 -4.13 9.37
N GLU A 286 -15.56 -2.98 10.03
CA GLU A 286 -16.26 -1.78 9.56
C GLU A 286 -15.26 -0.72 9.13
N PRO A 287 -15.50 -0.01 8.02
CA PRO A 287 -14.67 1.11 7.61
C PRO A 287 -14.63 2.21 8.67
N LEU A 288 -13.47 2.85 8.81
CA LEU A 288 -13.22 3.83 9.86
C LEU A 288 -14.02 5.13 9.69
N TYR A 289 -14.31 5.52 8.47
CA TYR A 289 -14.96 6.78 8.11
C TYR A 289 -15.98 6.61 6.99
N ASP A 290 -16.91 7.55 6.87
CA ASP A 290 -17.80 7.68 5.72
C ASP A 290 -17.21 8.73 4.77
N PRO A 291 -16.92 8.40 3.49
CA PRO A 291 -16.43 9.39 2.52
C PRO A 291 -17.39 10.57 2.29
N GLU A 292 -18.70 10.38 2.53
CA GLU A 292 -19.69 11.47 2.41
C GLU A 292 -19.47 12.59 3.43
N ASP A 293 -18.71 12.37 4.51
CA ASP A 293 -18.30 13.41 5.45
C ASP A 293 -17.24 14.35 4.86
N GLY A 294 -16.68 14.00 3.71
CA GLY A 294 -15.69 14.78 2.97
C GLY A 294 -14.24 14.40 3.26
N ILE A 295 -13.35 14.80 2.34
CA ILE A 295 -11.93 14.41 2.37
C ILE A 295 -11.21 14.90 3.64
N GLU A 296 -11.45 16.14 4.09
CA GLU A 296 -10.78 16.67 5.28
C GLU A 296 -11.16 15.87 6.52
N ALA A 297 -12.45 15.53 6.69
CA ALA A 297 -12.92 14.72 7.80
C ALA A 297 -12.35 13.28 7.75
N SER A 298 -12.29 12.68 6.55
CA SER A 298 -11.71 11.36 6.35
C SER A 298 -10.21 11.33 6.71
N ILE A 299 -9.44 12.34 6.26
CA ILE A 299 -8.01 12.47 6.61
C ILE A 299 -7.83 12.64 8.12
N GLU A 300 -8.61 13.52 8.75
CA GLU A 300 -8.54 13.76 10.19
C GLU A 300 -8.86 12.50 10.98
N LYS A 301 -9.88 11.74 10.57
CA LYS A 301 -10.27 10.49 11.21
C LYS A 301 -9.14 9.44 11.18
N VAL A 302 -8.52 9.22 10.04
CA VAL A 302 -7.38 8.27 9.91
C VAL A 302 -6.17 8.79 10.71
N ALA A 303 -5.85 10.08 10.62
CA ALA A 303 -4.73 10.68 11.32
C ALA A 303 -4.84 10.55 12.84
N THR A 304 -6.01 10.84 13.39
CA THR A 304 -6.24 10.81 14.84
C THR A 304 -6.41 9.41 15.38
N GLU A 305 -7.20 8.56 14.69
CA GLU A 305 -7.53 7.23 15.20
C GLU A 305 -6.43 6.21 14.94
N ILE A 306 -5.82 6.22 13.75
CA ILE A 306 -4.84 5.19 13.35
C ILE A 306 -3.41 5.63 13.65
N TYR A 307 -3.08 6.90 13.39
CA TYR A 307 -1.72 7.41 13.61
C TYR A 307 -1.52 8.09 14.96
N CYS A 308 -2.61 8.37 15.70
CA CYS A 308 -2.61 9.11 16.97
C CYS A 308 -1.95 10.49 16.86
N ALA A 309 -2.17 11.16 15.74
CA ALA A 309 -1.81 12.56 15.56
C ALA A 309 -2.79 13.47 16.32
N ASP A 310 -2.30 14.56 16.91
CA ASP A 310 -3.16 15.56 17.55
C ASP A 310 -3.87 16.45 16.54
N LYS A 311 -3.27 16.66 15.38
CA LYS A 311 -3.79 17.56 14.35
C LYS A 311 -3.23 17.23 12.96
N VAL A 312 -3.95 17.73 11.95
CA VAL A 312 -3.53 17.71 10.56
C VAL A 312 -3.23 19.14 10.08
N GLU A 313 -2.07 19.35 9.50
CA GLU A 313 -1.68 20.62 8.88
C GLU A 313 -1.55 20.48 7.38
N TYR A 314 -2.15 21.41 6.64
CA TYR A 314 -2.15 21.41 5.20
C TYR A 314 -1.22 22.50 4.65
N SER A 315 -0.32 22.12 3.75
CA SER A 315 0.49 23.09 3.00
C SER A 315 -0.40 24.01 2.15
N SER A 316 0.17 25.12 1.67
CA SER A 316 -0.54 25.98 0.73
C SER A 316 -0.90 25.28 -0.60
N GLN A 317 -0.12 24.28 -1.02
CA GLN A 317 -0.45 23.45 -2.18
C GLN A 317 -1.62 22.52 -1.85
N ALA A 318 -1.58 21.81 -0.74
CA ALA A 318 -2.66 20.91 -0.30
C ALA A 318 -4.00 21.65 -0.17
N ARG A 319 -3.99 22.90 0.33
CA ARG A 319 -5.20 23.73 0.39
C ARG A 319 -5.77 24.07 -0.99
N LYS A 320 -4.92 24.32 -1.99
CA LYS A 320 -5.36 24.53 -3.38
C LYS A 320 -5.95 23.24 -3.97
N ASP A 321 -5.29 22.11 -3.69
CA ASP A 321 -5.76 20.81 -4.18
C ASP A 321 -7.12 20.45 -3.57
N LEU A 322 -7.34 20.70 -2.28
CA LEU A 322 -8.64 20.52 -1.62
C LEU A 322 -9.76 21.31 -2.28
N ASN A 323 -9.51 22.60 -2.52
CA ASN A 323 -10.51 23.44 -3.21
C ASN A 323 -10.80 22.90 -4.60
N TYR A 324 -9.76 22.52 -5.33
CA TYR A 324 -9.89 21.94 -6.66
C TYR A 324 -10.70 20.64 -6.67
N ILE A 325 -10.45 19.76 -5.68
CA ILE A 325 -11.19 18.50 -5.50
C ILE A 325 -12.67 18.77 -5.26
N LYS A 326 -12.99 19.74 -4.37
CA LYS A 326 -14.37 20.16 -4.08
C LYS A 326 -15.07 20.75 -5.31
N ASP A 327 -14.40 21.62 -6.05
CA ASP A 327 -14.94 22.27 -7.26
C ASP A 327 -15.27 21.25 -8.37
N ASN A 328 -14.60 20.09 -8.38
CA ASN A 328 -14.84 19.02 -9.35
C ASN A 328 -15.76 17.88 -8.84
N GLY A 329 -16.31 18.01 -7.64
CA GLY A 329 -17.21 17.01 -7.07
C GLY A 329 -16.55 15.71 -6.66
N TRP A 330 -15.26 15.74 -6.31
CA TRP A 330 -14.48 14.59 -5.86
C TRP A 330 -14.29 14.54 -4.33
N ASP A 331 -15.00 15.39 -3.60
CA ASP A 331 -14.88 15.57 -2.17
C ASP A 331 -15.35 14.35 -1.36
N THR A 332 -16.12 13.47 -1.96
CA THR A 332 -16.64 12.23 -1.36
C THR A 332 -15.88 10.97 -1.80
N LEU A 333 -14.70 11.13 -2.39
CA LEU A 333 -13.82 10.01 -2.67
C LEU A 333 -13.09 9.58 -1.39
N PRO A 334 -12.91 8.26 -1.13
CA PRO A 334 -12.10 7.80 -0.01
C PRO A 334 -10.65 8.23 -0.14
N VAL A 335 -9.92 8.26 0.97
CA VAL A 335 -8.56 8.75 1.05
C VAL A 335 -7.55 7.62 1.21
N VAL A 336 -6.42 7.76 0.54
CA VAL A 336 -5.24 6.89 0.66
C VAL A 336 -4.10 7.73 1.19
N ILE A 337 -3.82 7.66 2.48
CA ILE A 337 -2.74 8.44 3.08
C ILE A 337 -1.40 7.77 2.78
N SER A 338 -0.54 8.56 2.14
CA SER A 338 0.80 8.20 1.69
C SER A 338 1.83 8.74 2.67
N LYS A 339 2.35 7.87 3.53
CA LYS A 339 3.37 8.19 4.53
C LYS A 339 4.49 7.15 4.56
N THR A 340 5.50 7.39 5.38
CA THR A 340 6.56 6.41 5.64
C THR A 340 6.00 5.13 6.29
N GLN A 341 6.54 3.97 5.92
CA GLN A 341 6.23 2.68 6.54
C GLN A 341 7.01 2.41 7.84
N TYR A 342 7.90 3.30 8.24
CA TYR A 342 8.79 3.10 9.40
C TYR A 342 8.29 3.73 10.69
N SER A 343 7.21 4.47 10.65
CA SER A 343 6.63 5.16 11.82
C SER A 343 5.13 5.32 11.65
N PHE A 344 4.39 5.45 12.74
CA PHE A 344 2.99 5.89 12.70
C PHE A 344 2.87 7.38 12.33
N SER A 345 3.91 8.19 12.56
CA SER A 345 3.98 9.59 12.09
C SER A 345 4.44 9.69 10.64
N ASP A 346 4.54 10.90 10.12
CA ASP A 346 5.15 11.22 8.81
C ASP A 346 6.69 11.35 8.89
N ASP A 347 7.29 11.23 10.08
CA ASP A 347 8.74 11.23 10.32
C ASP A 347 9.26 9.80 10.56
N PRO A 348 10.08 9.23 9.65
CA PRO A 348 10.59 7.86 9.78
C PRO A 348 11.54 7.63 10.96
N SER A 349 12.00 8.69 11.62
CA SER A 349 12.89 8.59 12.78
C SER A 349 12.14 8.38 14.10
N GLN A 350 10.84 8.60 14.13
CA GLN A 350 9.99 8.41 15.32
C GLN A 350 9.58 6.94 15.43
N LEU A 351 10.37 6.14 16.14
CA LEU A 351 10.14 4.71 16.35
C LEU A 351 9.11 4.46 17.47
N GLY A 352 8.69 3.20 17.61
CA GLY A 352 7.73 2.78 18.62
C GLY A 352 6.29 3.14 18.24
N ALA A 353 5.60 3.84 19.12
CA ALA A 353 4.23 4.32 18.94
C ALA A 353 4.13 5.82 19.25
N PRO A 354 4.62 6.71 18.37
CA PRO A 354 4.52 8.14 18.59
C PRO A 354 3.07 8.61 18.70
N GLU A 355 2.83 9.57 19.59
CA GLU A 355 1.55 10.21 19.85
C GLU A 355 1.70 11.73 19.84
N GLY A 356 0.60 12.45 19.71
CA GLY A 356 0.58 13.90 19.86
C GLY A 356 1.33 14.67 18.78
N HIS A 357 1.72 14.00 17.69
CA HIS A 357 2.40 14.63 16.58
C HIS A 357 1.43 15.33 15.62
N THR A 358 1.97 16.14 14.74
CA THR A 358 1.22 16.75 13.64
C THR A 358 1.43 15.96 12.37
N LEU A 359 0.35 15.60 11.67
CA LEU A 359 0.43 15.03 10.32
C LEU A 359 0.47 16.17 9.29
N HIS A 360 1.53 16.24 8.47
CA HIS A 360 1.71 17.31 7.49
C HIS A 360 1.29 16.87 6.09
N VAL A 361 0.13 17.32 5.63
CA VAL A 361 -0.35 17.07 4.27
C VAL A 361 0.29 18.07 3.32
N ARG A 362 1.11 17.57 2.38
CA ARG A 362 1.85 18.36 1.39
C ARG A 362 1.07 18.60 0.12
N GLN A 363 0.36 17.58 -0.36
CA GLN A 363 -0.36 17.59 -1.63
C GLN A 363 -1.47 16.55 -1.62
N LEU A 364 -2.53 16.78 -2.39
CA LEU A 364 -3.55 15.77 -2.68
C LEU A 364 -3.58 15.48 -4.18
N GLN A 365 -3.69 14.22 -4.53
CA GLN A 365 -3.71 13.75 -5.92
C GLN A 365 -4.94 12.88 -6.17
N PRO A 366 -5.98 13.39 -6.84
CA PRO A 366 -7.10 12.57 -7.26
C PRO A 366 -6.64 11.47 -8.22
N ARG A 367 -7.07 10.25 -7.95
CA ARG A 367 -6.95 9.07 -8.80
C ARG A 367 -8.35 8.69 -9.25
N THR A 368 -8.88 9.47 -10.17
CA THR A 368 -10.31 9.44 -10.54
C THR A 368 -10.74 8.14 -11.19
N GLY A 369 -9.85 7.48 -11.90
CA GLY A 369 -10.08 6.15 -12.44
C GLY A 369 -10.08 5.06 -11.36
N ALA A 370 -9.18 5.15 -10.39
CA ALA A 370 -9.15 4.24 -9.24
C ALA A 370 -10.28 4.55 -8.24
N GLY A 371 -10.76 5.79 -8.18
CA GLY A 371 -11.86 6.23 -7.33
C GLY A 371 -11.45 6.58 -5.91
N PHE A 372 -10.26 7.13 -5.70
CA PHE A 372 -9.78 7.63 -4.39
C PHE A 372 -8.84 8.84 -4.55
N VAL A 373 -8.54 9.48 -3.44
CA VAL A 373 -7.57 10.59 -3.39
C VAL A 373 -6.34 10.18 -2.61
N VAL A 374 -5.15 10.28 -3.24
CA VAL A 374 -3.87 10.07 -2.55
C VAL A 374 -3.49 11.34 -1.80
N VAL A 375 -3.25 11.19 -0.50
CA VAL A 375 -2.88 12.26 0.44
C VAL A 375 -1.40 12.12 0.76
N LEU A 376 -0.55 12.96 0.19
CA LEU A 376 0.90 12.93 0.36
C LEU A 376 1.31 13.68 1.63
N THR A 377 1.92 12.97 2.59
CA THR A 377 2.40 13.55 3.86
C THR A 377 3.92 13.67 3.91
N GLY A 378 4.64 12.79 3.25
CA GLY A 378 6.09 12.78 3.21
C GLY A 378 6.65 12.75 1.79
N ASP A 379 7.95 12.51 1.66
CA ASP A 379 8.60 12.27 0.37
C ASP A 379 8.38 10.82 -0.05
N VAL A 380 7.26 10.58 -0.72
CA VAL A 380 6.97 9.27 -1.31
C VAL A 380 7.47 9.22 -2.74
N MET A 381 8.35 8.28 -3.01
CA MET A 381 8.96 8.11 -4.31
C MET A 381 8.19 7.09 -5.14
N THR A 382 7.60 7.55 -6.24
CA THR A 382 6.93 6.71 -7.23
C THR A 382 7.86 6.15 -8.30
N MET A 383 9.12 6.60 -8.33
CA MET A 383 10.20 6.04 -9.13
C MET A 383 11.40 5.78 -8.21
N PRO A 384 11.59 4.54 -7.73
CA PRO A 384 12.71 4.16 -6.88
C PRO A 384 14.07 4.36 -7.58
N GLY A 385 15.11 4.53 -6.80
CA GLY A 385 16.48 4.56 -7.31
C GLY A 385 17.31 3.45 -6.65
N LEU A 386 18.33 2.98 -7.36
CA LEU A 386 19.23 1.99 -6.82
C LEU A 386 20.07 2.56 -5.66
N PRO A 387 20.38 1.76 -4.63
CA PRO A 387 21.31 2.15 -3.56
C PRO A 387 22.75 2.25 -4.09
N LYS A 388 23.65 2.81 -3.27
CA LYS A 388 25.09 2.94 -3.63
C LYS A 388 25.76 1.60 -3.98
N LYS A 389 25.32 0.52 -3.32
CA LYS A 389 25.71 -0.86 -3.61
C LYS A 389 24.44 -1.66 -3.92
N PRO A 390 24.02 -1.74 -5.19
CA PRO A 390 22.85 -2.52 -5.56
C PRO A 390 23.11 -4.01 -5.44
N ALA A 391 22.06 -4.79 -5.19
CA ALA A 391 22.13 -6.26 -5.09
C ALA A 391 22.72 -6.90 -6.37
N ALA A 392 22.49 -6.27 -7.52
CA ALA A 392 23.07 -6.69 -8.81
C ALA A 392 24.60 -6.86 -8.81
N ASN A 393 25.31 -6.18 -7.91
CA ASN A 393 26.77 -6.32 -7.79
C ASN A 393 27.20 -7.71 -7.27
N ASN A 394 26.31 -8.45 -6.64
CA ASN A 394 26.57 -9.77 -6.05
C ASN A 394 25.95 -10.90 -6.86
N ILE A 395 25.05 -10.57 -7.83
CA ILE A 395 24.37 -11.57 -8.64
C ILE A 395 25.29 -12.01 -9.77
N ASP A 396 25.49 -13.31 -9.91
CA ASP A 396 26.30 -13.91 -10.97
C ASP A 396 25.68 -15.22 -11.48
N VAL A 397 26.12 -15.66 -12.65
CA VAL A 397 25.71 -16.91 -13.28
C VAL A 397 26.95 -17.69 -13.68
N ASP A 398 27.09 -18.91 -13.18
CA ASP A 398 28.22 -19.78 -13.54
C ASP A 398 28.06 -20.43 -14.93
N GLY A 399 29.09 -21.19 -15.35
CA GLY A 399 29.11 -21.84 -16.67
C GLY A 399 28.03 -22.89 -16.85
N ASP A 400 27.38 -23.36 -15.81
CA ASP A 400 26.31 -24.36 -15.81
C ASP A 400 24.91 -23.71 -15.72
N GLY A 401 24.85 -22.38 -15.69
CA GLY A 401 23.62 -21.60 -15.61
C GLY A 401 23.07 -21.47 -14.18
N THR A 402 23.83 -21.84 -13.15
CA THR A 402 23.42 -21.66 -11.76
C THR A 402 23.57 -20.21 -11.32
N ILE A 403 22.47 -19.62 -10.83
CA ILE A 403 22.44 -18.23 -10.37
C ILE A 403 22.86 -18.21 -8.89
N SER A 404 23.76 -17.27 -8.53
CA SER A 404 24.21 -17.00 -7.16
C SER A 404 23.95 -15.54 -6.78
N GLY A 405 23.97 -15.24 -5.47
CA GLY A 405 23.88 -13.87 -4.94
C GLY A 405 22.47 -13.24 -4.97
N LEU A 406 21.42 -14.00 -5.20
CA LEU A 406 20.03 -13.53 -5.13
C LEU A 406 19.57 -13.33 -3.68
N PHE A 407 20.14 -14.09 -2.73
CA PHE A 407 19.78 -14.10 -1.30
C PHE A 407 21.04 -14.09 -0.44
#